data_f9927beeddba70d307a042d6a05e4308
#
_entry.id   f9927beeddba70d307a042d6a05e4308
#
_cell.length_a   1.000
_cell.length_b   1.000
_cell.length_c   1.000
_cell.angle_alpha   90.00
_cell.angle_beta   90.00
_cell.angle_gamma   90.00
#
_symmetry.space_group_name_H-M   'P 1'
#
loop_
_entity.id
_entity.type
_entity.pdbx_description
1 polymer ?
#
loop_
_entity_poly.entity_id
_entity_poly.type
_entity_poly.pdbx_seq_one_letter_code
_entity_poly.pdbx_strand_id
1 'polypeptide(L)'
;MSGRQPHFYGNLTVFLLSAKANCILIFKLIGLLNLLNVTVSCPLKCSCIQETGFMQCHFLQGIPKDIPHWVQNLSVNGSNITTLQAATFRSNGTQLSNLTTLVLTNNKIRTIESLAFHELPNLITLDLSYNVLHHISNNAFVGLTHLKVLRLNQAFWGADTKLTNMRWLKNVKSLRTLEIFGNGLQSFPSGLLEIENLQFLNIGNNSIKMFDKMTVLWFKRLNIWVYLSPNPLVCDCKLSEMISWLRNTTQVLDAQNLLCFAPENLNGTRVNNLELDSFKCLNENLETASYVFFGIVLALIGLIFLMVLYLNRRGIKKWLNNFREACRDQMEGYHYRYEQDTDPRRSNAATGI
;
A
#
# COMPACT_ATOMS: atom_id res chain seq x y z
N MET A 1 -35.24 37.63 98.69
CA MET A 1 -34.46 38.34 97.70
C MET A 1 -34.46 37.49 96.39
N SER A 2 -35.07 38.05 95.41
CA SER A 2 -35.44 37.57 94.13
C SER A 2 -34.21 37.34 93.24
N GLY A 3 -34.14 36.21 92.54
CA GLY A 3 -33.16 35.93 91.50
C GLY A 3 -33.82 35.22 90.30
N ARG A 4 -34.12 35.99 89.24
CA ARG A 4 -34.73 35.53 87.99
C ARG A 4 -33.70 34.72 87.18
N GLN A 5 -34.13 33.56 86.71
CA GLN A 5 -33.42 32.84 85.59
C GLN A 5 -33.93 33.40 84.23
N PRO A 6 -33.04 33.59 83.23
CA PRO A 6 -33.48 33.94 81.88
C PRO A 6 -33.77 32.68 81.06
N HIS A 7 -34.89 32.70 80.36
CA HIS A 7 -35.30 31.71 79.35
C HIS A 7 -34.36 31.66 78.16
N PHE A 8 -33.69 30.50 77.92
CA PHE A 8 -32.93 30.16 76.73
C PHE A 8 -33.68 29.13 75.86
N TYR A 9 -34.82 29.51 75.27
CA TYR A 9 -35.60 28.60 74.42
C TYR A 9 -35.91 29.19 73.00
N GLY A 10 -35.33 30.34 72.63
CA GLY A 10 -35.66 31.03 71.39
C GLY A 10 -34.78 30.66 70.18
N ASN A 11 -33.55 30.15 70.36
CA ASN A 11 -32.58 30.03 69.26
C ASN A 11 -32.48 28.65 68.64
N LEU A 12 -32.99 27.58 69.23
CA LEU A 12 -32.85 26.22 68.68
C LEU A 12 -33.87 25.91 67.57
N THR A 13 -35.08 26.48 67.66
CA THR A 13 -36.13 26.29 66.64
C THR A 13 -35.86 27.07 65.34
N VAL A 14 -35.23 28.25 65.40
CA VAL A 14 -34.84 29.02 64.23
C VAL A 14 -33.69 28.37 63.50
N PHE A 15 -32.73 27.74 64.23
CA PHE A 15 -31.63 27.00 63.65
C PHE A 15 -32.08 25.70 62.91
N LEU A 16 -33.05 24.99 63.54
CA LEU A 16 -33.62 23.76 62.94
C LEU A 16 -34.52 24.04 61.72
N LEU A 17 -35.24 25.17 61.71
CA LEU A 17 -35.98 25.61 60.50
C LEU A 17 -35.09 26.06 59.34
N SER A 18 -33.99 26.75 59.69
CA SER A 18 -32.98 27.13 58.68
C SER A 18 -32.27 25.90 58.07
N ALA A 19 -31.92 24.91 58.91
CA ALA A 19 -31.28 23.66 58.42
C ALA A 19 -32.24 22.81 57.56
N LYS A 20 -33.52 22.71 57.88
CA LYS A 20 -34.55 22.05 57.07
C LYS A 20 -34.77 22.77 55.71
N ALA A 21 -34.83 24.12 55.73
CA ALA A 21 -34.97 24.91 54.53
C ALA A 21 -33.75 24.72 53.55
N ASN A 22 -32.55 24.72 54.14
CA ASN A 22 -31.32 24.45 53.33
C ASN A 22 -31.25 23.01 52.79
N CYS A 23 -31.70 22.00 53.59
CA CYS A 23 -31.81 20.63 53.09
C CYS A 23 -32.82 20.51 51.92
N ILE A 24 -33.98 21.11 52.03
CA ILE A 24 -35.00 21.11 50.96
C ILE A 24 -34.49 21.83 49.70
N LEU A 25 -33.72 22.93 49.87
CA LEU A 25 -33.11 23.65 48.76
C LEU A 25 -32.03 22.78 48.06
N ILE A 26 -31.22 22.08 48.86
CA ILE A 26 -30.18 21.15 48.33
C ILE A 26 -30.85 19.97 47.62
N PHE A 27 -31.92 19.38 48.17
CA PHE A 27 -32.65 18.31 47.46
C PHE A 27 -33.35 18.81 46.21
N LYS A 28 -33.87 20.03 46.17
CA LYS A 28 -34.41 20.65 44.95
C LYS A 28 -33.31 20.94 43.93
N LEU A 29 -32.14 21.42 44.37
CA LEU A 29 -30.96 21.61 43.48
C LEU A 29 -30.43 20.29 42.93
N ILE A 30 -30.33 19.25 43.75
CA ILE A 30 -29.96 17.90 43.32
C ILE A 30 -31.02 17.32 42.36
N GLY A 31 -32.30 17.54 42.64
CA GLY A 31 -33.39 17.18 41.74
C GLY A 31 -33.34 17.94 40.42
N LEU A 32 -33.03 19.25 40.43
CA LEU A 32 -32.83 20.06 39.23
C LEU A 32 -31.52 19.66 38.46
N LEU A 33 -30.44 19.32 39.19
CA LEU A 33 -29.22 18.79 38.57
C LEU A 33 -29.42 17.41 37.92
N ASN A 34 -30.30 16.58 38.49
CA ASN A 34 -30.69 15.31 37.87
C ASN A 34 -31.64 15.50 36.64
N LEU A 35 -32.36 16.62 36.57
CA LEU A 35 -33.16 17.02 35.42
C LEU A 35 -32.30 17.65 34.31
N LEU A 36 -31.08 18.08 34.64
CA LEU A 36 -30.07 18.55 33.71
C LEU A 36 -29.18 17.40 33.15
N ASN A 37 -29.51 16.15 33.40
CA ASN A 37 -29.01 15.05 32.59
C ASN A 37 -29.54 15.30 31.16
N VAL A 38 -28.78 16.07 30.39
CA VAL A 38 -28.93 16.18 28.96
C VAL A 38 -28.82 14.75 28.44
N THR A 39 -29.96 14.10 28.31
CA THR A 39 -30.04 12.86 27.55
C THR A 39 -29.62 13.24 26.13
N VAL A 40 -28.34 12.97 25.81
CA VAL A 40 -27.87 13.14 24.46
C VAL A 40 -28.71 12.22 23.58
N SER A 41 -29.74 12.83 22.97
CA SER A 41 -30.66 12.09 22.13
C SER A 41 -29.90 11.53 20.93
N CYS A 42 -30.26 10.34 20.50
CA CYS A 42 -29.70 9.72 19.33
C CYS A 42 -29.87 10.65 18.11
N PRO A 43 -28.82 10.92 17.33
CA PRO A 43 -28.91 11.77 16.14
C PRO A 43 -29.96 11.27 15.14
N LEU A 44 -30.52 12.19 14.36
CA LEU A 44 -31.48 11.85 13.29
C LEU A 44 -30.88 10.85 12.31
N LYS A 45 -31.68 9.89 11.87
CA LYS A 45 -31.28 8.76 10.99
C LYS A 45 -30.27 7.80 11.62
N CYS A 46 -30.12 7.83 12.93
CA CYS A 46 -29.35 6.87 13.69
C CYS A 46 -30.22 6.12 14.69
N SER A 47 -29.83 4.90 15.01
CA SER A 47 -30.34 4.12 16.12
C SER A 47 -29.21 3.91 17.14
N CYS A 48 -29.51 4.06 18.42
CA CYS A 48 -28.55 4.04 19.49
C CYS A 48 -28.98 3.04 20.56
N ILE A 49 -28.04 2.16 20.97
CA ILE A 49 -28.25 1.20 22.05
C ILE A 49 -27.17 1.46 23.10
N GLN A 50 -27.55 2.18 24.17
CA GLN A 50 -26.61 2.63 25.18
C GLN A 50 -25.98 1.46 25.96
N GLU A 51 -26.73 0.40 26.22
CA GLU A 51 -26.26 -0.78 26.97
C GLU A 51 -25.05 -1.47 26.27
N THR A 52 -25.04 -1.47 24.93
CA THR A 52 -23.96 -2.09 24.14
C THR A 52 -22.95 -1.10 23.60
N GLY A 53 -23.14 0.20 23.87
CA GLY A 53 -22.30 1.26 23.30
C GLY A 53 -22.39 1.35 21.77
N PHE A 54 -23.51 0.91 21.16
CA PHE A 54 -23.66 0.80 19.73
C PHE A 54 -24.50 1.94 19.15
N MET A 55 -24.00 2.53 18.05
CA MET A 55 -24.70 3.53 17.26
C MET A 55 -24.62 3.16 15.78
N GLN A 56 -25.76 3.09 15.12
CA GLN A 56 -25.86 2.81 13.69
C GLN A 56 -26.62 3.89 12.95
N CYS A 57 -26.06 4.36 11.85
CA CYS A 57 -26.61 5.44 11.03
C CYS A 57 -26.69 5.05 9.57
N HIS A 58 -27.71 5.57 8.86
CA HIS A 58 -27.91 5.31 7.44
C HIS A 58 -28.27 6.58 6.68
N PHE A 59 -27.92 6.64 5.38
CA PHE A 59 -28.31 7.68 4.45
C PHE A 59 -27.99 9.11 4.92
N LEU A 60 -26.82 9.28 5.51
CA LEU A 60 -26.31 10.57 5.95
C LEU A 60 -25.59 11.32 4.82
N GLN A 61 -25.44 12.63 4.98
CA GLN A 61 -24.59 13.46 4.13
C GLN A 61 -23.18 13.68 4.70
N GLY A 62 -22.96 13.28 5.94
CA GLY A 62 -21.69 13.38 6.67
C GLY A 62 -21.74 12.63 7.99
N ILE A 63 -20.63 12.56 8.69
CA ILE A 63 -20.55 11.96 10.03
C ILE A 63 -21.34 12.85 11.01
N PRO A 64 -22.19 12.28 11.89
CA PRO A 64 -22.92 13.04 12.92
C PRO A 64 -21.95 13.80 13.81
N LYS A 65 -22.28 15.04 14.16
CA LYS A 65 -21.48 15.85 15.10
C LYS A 65 -21.85 15.64 16.57
N ASP A 66 -23.04 15.08 16.81
CA ASP A 66 -23.58 14.86 18.15
C ASP A 66 -23.50 13.37 18.55
N ILE A 67 -22.31 12.77 18.39
CA ILE A 67 -22.09 11.39 18.80
C ILE A 67 -22.01 11.33 20.32
N PRO A 68 -22.88 10.54 20.99
CA PRO A 68 -22.86 10.40 22.44
C PRO A 68 -21.51 9.85 22.92
N HIS A 69 -21.01 10.37 24.06
CA HIS A 69 -19.72 9.98 24.62
C HIS A 69 -19.60 8.50 25.01
N TRP A 70 -20.72 7.83 25.26
CA TRP A 70 -20.78 6.42 25.63
C TRP A 70 -20.65 5.47 24.40
N VAL A 71 -20.67 6.00 23.17
CA VAL A 71 -20.58 5.18 21.95
C VAL A 71 -19.18 4.59 21.81
N GLN A 72 -19.13 3.27 21.76
CA GLN A 72 -17.93 2.49 21.53
C GLN A 72 -17.85 1.94 20.10
N ASN A 73 -19.01 1.66 19.52
CA ASN A 73 -19.14 1.07 18.18
C ASN A 73 -20.03 1.98 17.32
N LEU A 74 -19.44 2.62 16.32
CA LEU A 74 -20.14 3.47 15.35
C LEU A 74 -20.16 2.80 13.99
N SER A 75 -21.37 2.59 13.45
CA SER A 75 -21.57 2.10 12.10
C SER A 75 -22.33 3.13 11.27
N VAL A 76 -21.74 3.56 10.15
CA VAL A 76 -22.37 4.44 9.15
C VAL A 76 -22.33 3.75 7.81
N ASN A 77 -23.49 3.46 7.24
CA ASN A 77 -23.62 2.68 6.02
C ASN A 77 -24.55 3.37 5.00
N GLY A 78 -24.28 3.20 3.70
CA GLY A 78 -25.16 3.69 2.64
C GLY A 78 -25.29 5.20 2.59
N SER A 79 -24.30 5.93 3.05
CA SER A 79 -24.32 7.41 3.14
C SER A 79 -23.56 8.06 1.98
N ASN A 80 -23.73 9.35 1.78
CA ASN A 80 -23.05 10.10 0.73
C ASN A 80 -21.85 10.89 1.29
N ILE A 81 -20.95 10.18 1.96
CA ILE A 81 -19.73 10.76 2.55
C ILE A 81 -18.59 10.58 1.54
N THR A 82 -18.10 11.66 0.96
CA THR A 82 -17.08 11.58 -0.10
C THR A 82 -15.66 11.81 0.41
N THR A 83 -15.50 12.58 1.49
CA THR A 83 -14.19 12.99 2.01
C THR A 83 -14.17 12.88 3.54
N LEU A 84 -13.10 12.32 4.08
CA LEU A 84 -12.81 12.32 5.51
C LEU A 84 -11.67 13.32 5.77
N GLN A 85 -11.97 14.37 6.54
CA GLN A 85 -11.04 15.45 6.91
C GLN A 85 -10.59 15.34 8.36
N ALA A 86 -9.57 16.08 8.75
CA ALA A 86 -8.99 16.07 10.11
C ALA A 86 -10.00 16.30 11.24
N ALA A 87 -11.04 17.09 11.00
CA ALA A 87 -12.08 17.39 12.01
C ALA A 87 -13.36 16.54 11.85
N THR A 88 -13.37 15.54 10.95
CA THR A 88 -14.58 14.75 10.63
C THR A 88 -15.15 14.04 11.87
N PHE A 89 -14.29 13.54 12.76
CA PHE A 89 -14.70 12.79 13.97
C PHE A 89 -14.63 13.60 15.25
N ARG A 90 -14.65 14.92 15.17
CA ARG A 90 -14.77 15.78 16.34
C ARG A 90 -16.25 15.94 16.73
N SER A 91 -16.62 15.47 17.91
CA SER A 91 -17.97 15.61 18.45
C SER A 91 -18.01 16.71 19.49
N ASN A 92 -18.87 17.75 19.30
CA ASN A 92 -19.02 18.89 20.23
C ASN A 92 -17.68 19.50 20.69
N GLY A 93 -16.67 19.54 19.80
CA GLY A 93 -15.33 20.07 20.09
C GLY A 93 -14.41 19.11 20.85
N THR A 94 -14.84 17.87 21.15
CA THR A 94 -14.07 16.85 21.89
C THR A 94 -13.72 15.65 21.01
N GLN A 95 -12.67 14.93 21.38
CA GLN A 95 -12.28 13.65 20.78
C GLN A 95 -13.25 12.54 21.16
N LEU A 96 -13.45 11.59 20.25
CA LEU A 96 -14.24 10.37 20.51
C LEU A 96 -13.35 9.28 21.14
N SER A 97 -12.87 9.54 22.36
CA SER A 97 -11.93 8.65 23.05
C SER A 97 -12.50 7.28 23.43
N ASN A 98 -13.82 7.14 23.54
CA ASN A 98 -14.46 5.86 23.86
C ASN A 98 -14.70 4.99 22.61
N LEU A 99 -14.55 5.55 21.39
CA LEU A 99 -14.80 4.81 20.17
C LEU A 99 -13.67 3.79 19.90
N THR A 100 -14.03 2.52 19.88
CA THR A 100 -13.11 1.40 19.62
C THR A 100 -13.33 0.76 18.24
N THR A 101 -14.56 0.84 17.73
CA THR A 101 -14.92 0.27 16.42
C THR A 101 -15.62 1.32 15.56
N LEU A 102 -15.09 1.53 14.36
CA LEU A 102 -15.67 2.41 13.35
C LEU A 102 -15.89 1.64 12.06
N VAL A 103 -17.15 1.57 11.63
CA VAL A 103 -17.55 0.93 10.37
C VAL A 103 -18.13 2.00 9.45
N LEU A 104 -17.47 2.24 8.32
CA LEU A 104 -17.84 3.23 7.30
C LEU A 104 -18.02 2.55 5.94
N THR A 105 -18.83 1.49 5.90
CA THR A 105 -19.01 0.71 4.67
C THR A 105 -20.02 1.35 3.72
N ASN A 106 -19.77 1.21 2.41
CA ASN A 106 -20.70 1.63 1.36
C ASN A 106 -21.10 3.12 1.43
N ASN A 107 -20.14 4.02 1.69
CA ASN A 107 -20.39 5.45 1.86
C ASN A 107 -19.91 6.34 0.73
N LYS A 108 -19.40 5.79 -0.37
CA LYS A 108 -18.82 6.51 -1.52
C LYS A 108 -17.59 7.37 -1.15
N ILE A 109 -16.85 6.98 -0.12
CA ILE A 109 -15.65 7.70 0.30
C ILE A 109 -14.60 7.61 -0.81
N ARG A 110 -14.10 8.79 -1.25
CA ARG A 110 -13.09 8.93 -2.31
C ARG A 110 -11.74 9.37 -1.77
N THR A 111 -11.77 10.24 -0.76
CA THR A 111 -10.56 10.88 -0.24
C THR A 111 -10.48 10.75 1.28
N ILE A 112 -9.31 10.35 1.76
CA ILE A 112 -8.97 10.38 3.19
C ILE A 112 -7.81 11.34 3.35
N GLU A 113 -8.06 12.48 3.97
CA GLU A 113 -7.08 13.55 4.15
C GLU A 113 -6.13 13.27 5.32
N SER A 114 -5.11 14.12 5.44
CA SER A 114 -4.16 14.05 6.55
C SER A 114 -4.88 14.20 7.89
N LEU A 115 -4.50 13.38 8.88
CA LEU A 115 -5.04 13.37 10.24
C LEU A 115 -6.56 13.09 10.32
N ALA A 116 -7.15 12.46 9.29
CA ALA A 116 -8.60 12.20 9.23
C ALA A 116 -9.14 11.45 10.46
N PHE A 117 -8.34 10.59 11.08
CA PHE A 117 -8.72 9.78 12.24
C PHE A 117 -8.04 10.21 13.55
N HIS A 118 -7.40 11.39 13.58
CA HIS A 118 -6.63 11.86 14.74
C HIS A 118 -7.47 11.98 16.01
N GLU A 119 -8.77 12.24 15.85
CA GLU A 119 -9.73 12.38 16.97
C GLU A 119 -10.22 11.03 17.55
N LEU A 120 -9.62 9.90 17.11
CA LEU A 120 -9.99 8.53 17.48
C LEU A 120 -8.81 7.77 18.14
N PRO A 121 -8.27 8.22 19.25
CA PRO A 121 -7.01 7.69 19.82
C PRO A 121 -7.10 6.20 20.21
N ASN A 122 -8.26 5.72 20.61
CA ASN A 122 -8.47 4.34 21.10
C ASN A 122 -9.11 3.41 20.07
N LEU A 123 -9.14 3.81 18.79
CA LEU A 123 -9.73 2.99 17.74
C LEU A 123 -8.94 1.69 17.55
N ILE A 124 -9.64 0.55 17.63
CA ILE A 124 -9.07 -0.81 17.47
C ILE A 124 -9.42 -1.38 16.09
N THR A 125 -10.66 -1.16 15.65
CA THR A 125 -11.18 -1.69 14.38
C THR A 125 -11.69 -0.57 13.51
N LEU A 126 -11.19 -0.53 12.25
CA LEU A 126 -11.65 0.38 11.21
C LEU A 126 -12.04 -0.42 9.97
N ASP A 127 -13.29 -0.27 9.54
CA ASP A 127 -13.80 -0.87 8.31
C ASP A 127 -14.21 0.22 7.32
N LEU A 128 -13.51 0.26 6.19
CA LEU A 128 -13.70 1.18 5.07
C LEU A 128 -14.11 0.43 3.80
N SER A 129 -14.56 -0.82 3.93
CA SER A 129 -14.92 -1.67 2.78
C SER A 129 -16.07 -1.09 1.96
N TYR A 130 -16.14 -1.47 0.67
CA TYR A 130 -17.19 -1.08 -0.26
C TYR A 130 -17.29 0.45 -0.44
N ASN A 131 -16.15 1.12 -0.52
CA ASN A 131 -16.02 2.52 -0.87
C ASN A 131 -15.42 2.70 -2.27
N VAL A 132 -15.05 3.91 -2.64
CA VAL A 132 -14.49 4.23 -3.96
C VAL A 132 -13.22 5.09 -3.79
N LEU A 133 -12.29 4.62 -2.96
CA LEU A 133 -11.09 5.35 -2.58
C LEU A 133 -10.20 5.61 -3.79
N HIS A 134 -9.88 6.88 -4.03
CA HIS A 134 -8.92 7.35 -5.04
C HIS A 134 -7.65 7.90 -4.39
N HIS A 135 -7.79 8.48 -3.19
CA HIS A 135 -6.68 9.12 -2.51
C HIS A 135 -6.69 8.85 -1.01
N ILE A 136 -5.54 8.43 -0.47
CA ILE A 136 -5.27 8.34 0.96
C ILE A 136 -3.98 9.10 1.23
N SER A 137 -4.06 10.12 2.09
CA SER A 137 -2.88 10.88 2.52
C SER A 137 -1.91 9.98 3.30
N ASN A 138 -0.60 10.19 3.14
CA ASN A 138 0.43 9.46 3.89
C ASN A 138 0.30 9.62 5.42
N ASN A 139 -0.35 10.69 5.88
CA ASN A 139 -0.58 10.96 7.31
C ASN A 139 -2.04 10.73 7.73
N ALA A 140 -2.86 10.06 6.90
CA ALA A 140 -4.28 9.82 7.18
C ALA A 140 -4.50 9.06 8.49
N PHE A 141 -3.66 8.06 8.77
CA PHE A 141 -3.77 7.15 9.93
C PHE A 141 -2.87 7.55 11.11
N VAL A 142 -2.28 8.75 11.10
CA VAL A 142 -1.50 9.26 12.23
C VAL A 142 -2.41 9.42 13.44
N GLY A 143 -1.98 8.93 14.61
CA GLY A 143 -2.74 8.94 15.86
C GLY A 143 -3.46 7.62 16.15
N LEU A 144 -3.64 6.71 15.20
CA LEU A 144 -4.26 5.40 15.42
C LEU A 144 -3.26 4.39 16.03
N THR A 145 -2.79 4.67 17.23
CA THR A 145 -1.76 3.86 17.90
C THR A 145 -2.27 2.48 18.35
N HIS A 146 -3.59 2.31 18.49
CA HIS A 146 -4.24 1.09 18.96
C HIS A 146 -4.93 0.29 17.83
N LEU A 147 -4.85 0.74 16.56
CA LEU A 147 -5.54 0.09 15.45
C LEU A 147 -4.96 -1.30 15.18
N LYS A 148 -5.76 -2.33 15.39
CA LYS A 148 -5.39 -3.75 15.18
C LYS A 148 -6.00 -4.34 13.93
N VAL A 149 -7.19 -3.90 13.54
CA VAL A 149 -7.97 -4.44 12.43
C VAL A 149 -8.31 -3.34 11.45
N LEU A 150 -7.88 -3.49 10.20
CA LEU A 150 -8.23 -2.61 9.08
C LEU A 150 -8.83 -3.43 7.96
N ARG A 151 -10.06 -3.07 7.55
CA ARG A 151 -10.74 -3.67 6.39
C ARG A 151 -10.91 -2.64 5.29
N LEU A 152 -10.50 -3.03 4.09
CA LEU A 152 -10.53 -2.25 2.85
C LEU A 152 -11.01 -3.12 1.69
N ASN A 153 -11.94 -4.05 1.95
CA ASN A 153 -12.44 -4.95 0.93
C ASN A 153 -13.26 -4.19 -0.11
N GLN A 154 -12.95 -4.37 -1.41
CA GLN A 154 -13.61 -3.67 -2.52
C GLN A 154 -13.69 -2.14 -2.28
N ALA A 155 -12.61 -1.58 -1.77
CA ALA A 155 -12.57 -0.18 -1.34
C ALA A 155 -11.89 0.74 -2.36
N PHE A 156 -11.01 0.22 -3.24
CA PHE A 156 -10.25 1.02 -4.18
C PHE A 156 -10.95 1.15 -5.53
N TRP A 157 -10.90 2.35 -6.08
CA TRP A 157 -11.40 2.65 -7.43
C TRP A 157 -10.23 3.00 -8.35
N GLY A 158 -9.96 2.09 -9.31
CA GLY A 158 -8.85 2.24 -10.25
C GLY A 158 -7.49 1.79 -9.67
N ALA A 159 -6.52 1.64 -10.55
CA ALA A 159 -5.19 1.11 -10.23
C ALA A 159 -4.15 2.23 -10.03
N ASP A 160 -4.44 3.25 -9.21
CA ASP A 160 -3.42 4.25 -8.86
C ASP A 160 -2.30 3.58 -8.05
N THR A 161 -1.09 3.60 -8.60
CA THR A 161 0.10 3.00 -7.98
C THR A 161 0.45 3.62 -6.63
N LYS A 162 0.12 4.90 -6.40
CA LYS A 162 0.35 5.57 -5.11
C LYS A 162 -0.57 5.04 -4.03
N LEU A 163 -1.82 4.72 -4.39
CA LEU A 163 -2.78 4.13 -3.49
C LEU A 163 -2.44 2.67 -3.21
N THR A 164 -2.17 1.90 -4.25
CA THR A 164 -1.98 0.45 -4.19
C THR A 164 -0.66 0.01 -3.56
N ASN A 165 0.37 0.88 -3.49
CA ASN A 165 1.63 0.54 -2.81
C ASN A 165 1.53 0.55 -1.27
N MET A 166 0.46 1.13 -0.70
CA MET A 166 0.09 1.14 0.73
C MET A 166 1.13 1.71 1.69
N ARG A 167 2.05 2.57 1.23
CA ARG A 167 3.04 3.22 2.11
C ARG A 167 2.41 4.12 3.18
N TRP A 168 1.17 4.54 2.98
CA TRP A 168 0.39 5.28 3.97
C TRP A 168 0.08 4.47 5.25
N LEU A 169 0.26 3.13 5.23
CA LEU A 169 0.16 2.28 6.43
C LEU A 169 1.37 2.33 7.37
N LYS A 170 2.48 2.94 6.98
CA LYS A 170 3.73 3.00 7.79
C LYS A 170 3.55 3.50 9.23
N ASN A 171 2.50 4.30 9.47
CA ASN A 171 2.20 4.87 10.79
C ASN A 171 1.35 3.95 11.69
N VAL A 172 0.82 2.83 11.15
CA VAL A 172 -0.07 1.90 11.87
C VAL A 172 0.72 0.70 12.37
N LYS A 173 1.59 0.92 13.37
CA LYS A 173 2.51 -0.10 13.89
C LYS A 173 1.83 -1.23 14.67
N SER A 174 0.62 -1.01 15.18
CA SER A 174 -0.15 -1.98 15.96
C SER A 174 -1.02 -2.92 15.10
N LEU A 175 -1.02 -2.75 13.76
CA LEU A 175 -1.86 -3.49 12.85
C LEU A 175 -1.55 -5.00 12.87
N ARG A 176 -2.59 -5.81 13.10
CA ARG A 176 -2.50 -7.28 13.14
C ARG A 176 -3.31 -7.95 12.04
N THR A 177 -4.43 -7.35 11.65
CA THR A 177 -5.33 -7.88 10.64
C THR A 177 -5.54 -6.86 9.54
N LEU A 178 -5.26 -7.25 8.30
CA LEU A 178 -5.51 -6.44 7.11
C LEU A 178 -6.31 -7.24 6.10
N GLU A 179 -7.44 -6.70 5.68
CA GLU A 179 -8.26 -7.26 4.61
C GLU A 179 -8.34 -6.27 3.45
N ILE A 180 -7.88 -6.69 2.27
CA ILE A 180 -7.82 -5.91 1.02
C ILE A 180 -8.32 -6.74 -0.16
N PHE A 181 -9.33 -7.57 0.11
CA PHE A 181 -9.96 -8.44 -0.86
C PHE A 181 -10.68 -7.65 -1.96
N GLY A 182 -10.55 -8.07 -3.23
CA GLY A 182 -11.36 -7.56 -4.33
C GLY A 182 -11.04 -6.14 -4.79
N ASN A 183 -9.78 -5.70 -4.71
CA ASN A 183 -9.36 -4.33 -5.05
C ASN A 183 -8.67 -4.18 -6.41
N GLY A 184 -8.57 -5.26 -7.20
CA GLY A 184 -7.93 -5.21 -8.52
C GLY A 184 -6.41 -4.96 -8.46
N LEU A 185 -5.74 -5.26 -7.34
CA LEU A 185 -4.30 -5.11 -7.17
C LEU A 185 -3.55 -5.98 -8.18
N GLN A 186 -2.65 -5.40 -8.97
CA GLN A 186 -1.88 -6.11 -10.00
C GLN A 186 -0.60 -6.74 -9.48
N SER A 187 -0.09 -6.25 -8.35
CA SER A 187 1.11 -6.75 -7.67
C SER A 187 0.94 -6.66 -6.15
N PHE A 188 1.80 -7.37 -5.42
CA PHE A 188 1.84 -7.26 -3.96
C PHE A 188 2.28 -5.84 -3.54
N PRO A 189 1.55 -5.17 -2.63
CA PRO A 189 1.86 -3.81 -2.21
C PRO A 189 3.18 -3.74 -1.44
N SER A 190 4.17 -3.03 -1.99
CA SER A 190 5.51 -2.93 -1.38
C SER A 190 5.52 -2.31 0.03
N GLY A 191 4.58 -1.42 0.33
CA GLY A 191 4.45 -0.81 1.66
C GLY A 191 4.05 -1.78 2.76
N LEU A 192 3.48 -2.95 2.42
CA LEU A 192 3.17 -3.99 3.39
C LEU A 192 4.44 -4.65 3.95
N LEU A 193 5.52 -4.69 3.19
CA LEU A 193 6.79 -5.26 3.63
C LEU A 193 7.41 -4.53 4.82
N GLU A 194 6.96 -3.28 5.09
CA GLU A 194 7.38 -2.45 6.21
C GLU A 194 6.56 -2.73 7.50
N ILE A 195 5.49 -3.56 7.43
CA ILE A 195 4.64 -3.88 8.58
C ILE A 195 5.17 -5.13 9.27
N GLU A 196 5.51 -5.00 10.56
CA GLU A 196 6.19 -6.07 11.30
C GLU A 196 5.25 -6.91 12.18
N ASN A 197 4.09 -6.38 12.56
CA ASN A 197 3.18 -7.00 13.53
C ASN A 197 1.95 -7.68 12.89
N LEU A 198 1.91 -7.76 11.56
CA LEU A 198 0.77 -8.35 10.86
C LEU A 198 0.70 -9.86 11.13
N GLN A 199 -0.49 -10.35 11.49
CA GLN A 199 -0.77 -11.74 11.81
C GLN A 199 -1.74 -12.39 10.82
N PHE A 200 -2.56 -11.57 10.18
CA PHE A 200 -3.56 -12.02 9.21
C PHE A 200 -3.64 -11.06 8.02
N LEU A 201 -3.58 -11.59 6.82
CA LEU A 201 -3.75 -10.85 5.56
C LEU A 201 -4.73 -11.58 4.64
N ASN A 202 -5.79 -10.89 4.22
CA ASN A 202 -6.61 -11.33 3.10
C ASN A 202 -6.36 -10.44 1.89
N ILE A 203 -5.73 -11.01 0.83
CA ILE A 203 -5.42 -10.33 -0.43
C ILE A 203 -6.01 -11.09 -1.63
N GLY A 204 -6.99 -11.94 -1.37
CA GLY A 204 -7.71 -12.68 -2.40
C GLY A 204 -8.55 -11.78 -3.31
N ASN A 205 -9.04 -12.36 -4.41
CA ASN A 205 -9.87 -11.68 -5.41
C ASN A 205 -9.25 -10.38 -5.94
N ASN A 206 -7.93 -10.42 -6.17
CA ASN A 206 -7.19 -9.34 -6.81
C ASN A 206 -6.70 -9.77 -8.20
N SER A 207 -5.84 -8.97 -8.82
CA SER A 207 -5.27 -9.26 -10.15
C SER A 207 -3.77 -9.56 -10.06
N ILE A 208 -3.32 -10.10 -8.93
CA ILE A 208 -1.91 -10.39 -8.66
C ILE A 208 -1.49 -11.61 -9.46
N LYS A 209 -0.50 -11.41 -10.32
CA LYS A 209 0.02 -12.48 -11.20
C LYS A 209 1.14 -13.28 -10.56
N MET A 210 1.82 -12.72 -9.56
CA MET A 210 2.99 -13.32 -8.95
C MET A 210 3.23 -12.78 -7.54
N PHE A 211 3.62 -13.65 -6.63
CA PHE A 211 4.22 -13.29 -5.36
C PHE A 211 5.72 -13.59 -5.45
N ASP A 212 6.53 -12.56 -5.48
CA ASP A 212 7.97 -12.68 -5.64
C ASP A 212 8.65 -13.29 -4.40
N LYS A 213 9.92 -13.63 -4.56
CA LYS A 213 10.73 -14.22 -3.48
C LYS A 213 10.74 -13.36 -2.20
N MET A 214 10.80 -12.03 -2.35
CA MET A 214 10.84 -11.12 -1.20
C MET A 214 9.52 -11.15 -0.42
N THR A 215 8.39 -11.19 -1.13
CA THR A 215 7.04 -11.33 -0.55
C THR A 215 6.90 -12.65 0.19
N VAL A 216 7.33 -13.76 -0.41
CA VAL A 216 7.28 -15.08 0.23
C VAL A 216 8.17 -15.14 1.48
N LEU A 217 9.36 -14.57 1.42
CA LEU A 217 10.26 -14.48 2.58
C LEU A 217 9.65 -13.61 3.71
N TRP A 218 8.94 -12.56 3.36
CA TRP A 218 8.23 -11.72 4.34
C TRP A 218 7.09 -12.51 5.02
N PHE A 219 6.28 -13.27 4.27
CA PHE A 219 5.27 -14.17 4.84
C PHE A 219 5.88 -15.18 5.83
N LYS A 220 6.98 -15.82 5.44
CA LYS A 220 7.71 -16.78 6.29
C LYS A 220 8.22 -16.12 7.58
N ARG A 221 8.82 -14.92 7.46
CA ARG A 221 9.41 -14.19 8.60
C ARG A 221 8.37 -13.82 9.65
N LEU A 222 7.19 -13.34 9.23
CA LEU A 222 6.14 -12.90 10.15
C LEU A 222 5.30 -14.06 10.68
N ASN A 223 5.41 -15.25 10.10
CA ASN A 223 4.52 -16.37 10.39
C ASN A 223 3.03 -16.00 10.28
N ILE A 224 2.70 -15.27 9.22
CA ILE A 224 1.38 -14.67 8.97
C ILE A 224 0.42 -15.68 8.35
N TRP A 225 -0.84 -15.66 8.76
CA TRP A 225 -1.94 -16.38 8.10
C TRP A 225 -2.44 -15.58 6.89
N VAL A 226 -2.53 -16.20 5.70
CA VAL A 226 -2.88 -15.49 4.47
C VAL A 226 -3.99 -16.20 3.69
N TYR A 227 -4.89 -15.38 3.09
CA TYR A 227 -5.75 -15.76 1.99
C TYR A 227 -5.24 -15.12 0.71
N LEU A 228 -4.97 -15.92 -0.31
CA LEU A 228 -4.40 -15.49 -1.58
C LEU A 228 -5.33 -15.71 -2.78
N SER A 229 -6.33 -16.58 -2.65
CA SER A 229 -7.24 -16.95 -3.73
C SER A 229 -8.53 -16.08 -3.74
N PRO A 230 -9.10 -15.84 -4.94
CA PRO A 230 -8.51 -16.06 -6.24
C PRO A 230 -7.56 -14.93 -6.64
N ASN A 231 -6.50 -15.28 -7.35
CA ASN A 231 -5.62 -14.34 -8.06
C ASN A 231 -5.17 -15.02 -9.36
N PRO A 232 -4.98 -14.29 -10.49
CA PRO A 232 -4.62 -14.87 -11.78
C PRO A 232 -3.12 -15.19 -11.85
N LEU A 233 -2.66 -16.21 -11.11
CA LEU A 233 -1.26 -16.55 -10.98
C LEU A 233 -0.65 -17.04 -12.30
N VAL A 234 0.52 -16.51 -12.65
CA VAL A 234 1.34 -17.00 -13.76
C VAL A 234 2.30 -18.05 -13.24
N CYS A 235 2.09 -19.30 -13.64
CA CYS A 235 2.86 -20.45 -13.20
C CYS A 235 4.07 -20.66 -14.11
N ASP A 236 5.11 -19.89 -13.87
CA ASP A 236 6.43 -19.99 -14.51
C ASP A 236 7.52 -20.22 -13.47
N CYS A 237 8.77 -20.19 -13.91
CA CYS A 237 9.93 -20.40 -13.04
C CYS A 237 10.03 -19.42 -11.87
N LYS A 238 9.47 -18.22 -12.00
CA LYS A 238 9.50 -17.22 -10.94
C LYS A 238 8.60 -17.60 -9.75
N LEU A 239 7.62 -18.51 -9.98
CA LEU A 239 6.75 -19.02 -8.91
C LEU A 239 7.41 -20.13 -8.07
N SER A 240 8.59 -20.61 -8.43
CA SER A 240 9.26 -21.76 -7.78
C SER A 240 9.41 -21.61 -6.25
N GLU A 241 9.77 -20.43 -5.77
CA GLU A 241 9.89 -20.14 -4.33
C GLU A 241 8.53 -20.23 -3.62
N MET A 242 7.47 -19.74 -4.25
CA MET A 242 6.10 -19.83 -3.73
C MET A 242 5.62 -21.27 -3.69
N ILE A 243 5.84 -22.06 -4.76
CA ILE A 243 5.47 -23.50 -4.81
C ILE A 243 6.18 -24.26 -3.69
N SER A 244 7.48 -24.05 -3.53
CA SER A 244 8.27 -24.66 -2.45
C SER A 244 7.75 -24.30 -1.06
N TRP A 245 7.33 -23.05 -0.87
CA TRP A 245 6.73 -22.58 0.38
C TRP A 245 5.37 -23.22 0.64
N LEU A 246 4.47 -23.24 -0.36
CA LEU A 246 3.11 -23.81 -0.25
C LEU A 246 3.11 -25.28 0.15
N ARG A 247 4.12 -26.06 -0.28
CA ARG A 247 4.24 -27.49 0.07
C ARG A 247 4.57 -27.72 1.54
N ASN A 248 5.25 -26.75 2.17
CA ASN A 248 5.82 -26.88 3.51
C ASN A 248 5.18 -25.95 4.55
N THR A 249 4.02 -25.33 4.22
CA THR A 249 3.39 -24.35 5.11
C THR A 249 1.92 -24.61 5.31
N THR A 250 1.42 -24.26 6.49
CA THR A 250 -0.01 -24.17 6.81
C THR A 250 -0.50 -22.72 6.87
N GLN A 251 0.38 -21.76 6.59
CA GLN A 251 0.07 -20.33 6.66
C GLN A 251 -0.94 -19.87 5.61
N VAL A 252 -0.98 -20.53 4.44
CA VAL A 252 -1.90 -20.20 3.36
C VAL A 252 -3.18 -20.99 3.55
N LEU A 253 -4.21 -20.31 4.06
CA LEU A 253 -5.47 -20.95 4.49
C LEU A 253 -6.29 -21.51 3.32
N ASP A 254 -6.10 -20.95 2.13
CA ASP A 254 -6.80 -21.32 0.89
C ASP A 254 -5.87 -21.91 -0.17
N ALA A 255 -4.76 -22.50 0.23
CA ALA A 255 -3.73 -23.08 -0.66
C ALA A 255 -4.32 -24.05 -1.70
N GLN A 256 -5.36 -24.79 -1.34
CA GLN A 256 -6.05 -25.75 -2.21
C GLN A 256 -6.82 -25.06 -3.37
N ASN A 257 -7.14 -23.78 -3.23
CA ASN A 257 -7.92 -22.99 -4.17
C ASN A 257 -7.05 -22.14 -5.12
N LEU A 258 -5.72 -22.19 -4.94
CA LEU A 258 -4.80 -21.47 -5.80
C LEU A 258 -4.65 -22.19 -7.14
N LEU A 259 -5.02 -21.49 -8.22
CA LEU A 259 -4.99 -21.99 -9.58
C LEU A 259 -4.04 -21.18 -10.44
N CYS A 260 -3.40 -21.85 -11.39
CA CYS A 260 -2.68 -21.20 -12.47
C CYS A 260 -3.67 -20.56 -13.44
N PHE A 261 -3.42 -19.32 -13.81
CA PHE A 261 -4.13 -18.63 -14.89
C PHE A 261 -3.35 -18.71 -16.22
N ALA A 262 -2.03 -18.70 -16.15
CA ALA A 262 -1.13 -18.80 -17.30
C ALA A 262 0.11 -19.63 -16.92
N PRO A 263 0.81 -20.22 -17.91
CA PRO A 263 0.51 -20.31 -19.33
C PRO A 263 -0.72 -21.19 -19.64
N GLU A 264 -1.20 -21.15 -20.88
CA GLU A 264 -2.46 -21.82 -21.29
C GLU A 264 -2.48 -23.32 -20.99
N ASN A 265 -1.36 -24.00 -21.17
CA ASN A 265 -1.22 -25.44 -20.88
C ASN A 265 -1.31 -25.79 -19.37
N LEU A 266 -1.19 -24.82 -18.49
CA LEU A 266 -1.30 -24.98 -17.03
C LEU A 266 -2.57 -24.32 -16.47
N ASN A 267 -3.37 -23.66 -17.31
CA ASN A 267 -4.56 -22.94 -16.86
C ASN A 267 -5.52 -23.91 -16.13
N GLY A 268 -6.00 -23.48 -14.96
CA GLY A 268 -6.87 -24.28 -14.09
C GLY A 268 -6.15 -25.34 -13.25
N THR A 269 -4.85 -25.54 -13.44
CA THR A 269 -4.05 -26.45 -12.60
C THR A 269 -3.84 -25.88 -11.21
N ARG A 270 -3.98 -26.69 -10.16
CA ARG A 270 -3.68 -26.28 -8.78
C ARG A 270 -2.21 -26.06 -8.60
N VAL A 271 -1.83 -24.92 -8.00
CA VAL A 271 -0.42 -24.56 -7.77
C VAL A 271 0.31 -25.60 -6.92
N ASN A 272 -0.37 -26.21 -5.93
CA ASN A 272 0.21 -27.25 -5.08
C ASN A 272 0.56 -28.55 -5.83
N ASN A 273 -0.05 -28.81 -6.97
CA ASN A 273 0.17 -30.01 -7.78
C ASN A 273 1.29 -29.84 -8.81
N LEU A 274 1.85 -28.62 -8.94
CA LEU A 274 2.92 -28.36 -9.89
C LEU A 274 4.22 -29.01 -9.43
N GLU A 275 4.87 -29.76 -10.33
CA GLU A 275 6.21 -30.30 -10.12
C GLU A 275 7.23 -29.25 -10.56
N LEU A 276 8.19 -28.92 -9.69
CA LEU A 276 9.23 -27.93 -10.00
C LEU A 276 10.13 -28.38 -11.17
N ASP A 277 10.31 -29.70 -11.34
CA ASP A 277 11.11 -30.28 -12.40
C ASP A 277 10.43 -30.15 -13.79
N SER A 278 9.12 -29.94 -13.82
CA SER A 278 8.37 -29.71 -15.07
C SER A 278 8.66 -28.33 -15.68
N PHE A 279 9.08 -27.38 -14.85
CA PHE A 279 9.60 -26.10 -15.33
C PHE A 279 11.07 -26.29 -15.71
N LYS A 280 11.38 -26.32 -17.00
CA LYS A 280 12.77 -26.22 -17.50
C LYS A 280 13.33 -24.84 -17.16
N CYS A 281 13.49 -24.55 -15.86
CA CYS A 281 14.04 -23.30 -15.38
C CYS A 281 15.54 -23.29 -15.69
N LEU A 282 15.93 -22.62 -16.75
CA LEU A 282 17.31 -22.26 -16.98
C LEU A 282 17.77 -21.39 -15.81
N ASN A 283 18.79 -21.86 -15.10
CA ASN A 283 19.35 -21.14 -13.98
C ASN A 283 19.84 -19.78 -14.51
N GLU A 284 19.25 -18.66 -14.09
CA GLU A 284 19.70 -17.30 -14.48
C GLU A 284 21.20 -17.10 -14.16
N ASN A 285 21.72 -17.80 -13.16
CA ASN A 285 23.14 -17.85 -12.82
C ASN A 285 23.99 -18.54 -13.91
N LEU A 286 23.43 -19.47 -14.70
CA LEU A 286 24.13 -20.15 -15.77
C LEU A 286 24.25 -19.27 -17.02
N GLU A 287 23.24 -18.47 -17.31
CA GLU A 287 23.32 -17.48 -18.40
C GLU A 287 24.37 -16.42 -18.10
N THR A 288 24.38 -15.86 -16.88
CA THR A 288 25.38 -14.85 -16.49
C THR A 288 26.79 -15.45 -16.48
N ALA A 289 26.96 -16.68 -16.01
CA ALA A 289 28.25 -17.40 -16.06
C ALA A 289 28.69 -17.66 -17.50
N SER A 290 27.76 -17.95 -18.41
CA SER A 290 28.04 -18.14 -19.83
C SER A 290 28.54 -16.84 -20.48
N TYR A 291 27.90 -15.70 -20.23
CA TYR A 291 28.36 -14.40 -20.76
C TYR A 291 29.71 -13.98 -20.20
N VAL A 292 29.98 -14.23 -18.93
CA VAL A 292 31.29 -13.98 -18.32
C VAL A 292 32.37 -14.87 -18.96
N PHE A 293 32.07 -16.16 -19.14
CA PHE A 293 32.98 -17.09 -19.82
C PHE A 293 33.28 -16.63 -21.26
N PHE A 294 32.26 -16.31 -22.04
CA PHE A 294 32.45 -15.78 -23.41
C PHE A 294 33.25 -14.48 -23.40
N GLY A 295 33.02 -13.58 -22.46
CA GLY A 295 33.79 -12.33 -22.31
C GLY A 295 35.28 -12.60 -22.06
N ILE A 296 35.60 -13.57 -21.18
CA ILE A 296 36.98 -13.97 -20.87
C ILE A 296 37.64 -14.58 -22.13
N VAL A 297 36.95 -15.47 -22.84
CA VAL A 297 37.46 -16.11 -24.06
C VAL A 297 37.76 -15.04 -25.15
N LEU A 298 36.85 -14.09 -25.34
CA LEU A 298 37.07 -13.00 -26.31
C LEU A 298 38.26 -12.10 -25.92
N ALA A 299 38.41 -11.82 -24.63
CA ALA A 299 39.55 -11.06 -24.12
C ALA A 299 40.88 -11.78 -24.36
N LEU A 300 40.91 -13.10 -24.11
CA LEU A 300 42.12 -13.92 -24.38
C LEU A 300 42.45 -13.94 -25.89
N ILE A 301 41.44 -14.11 -26.75
CA ILE A 301 41.62 -14.05 -28.21
C ILE A 301 42.18 -12.68 -28.61
N GLY A 302 41.64 -11.59 -28.06
CA GLY A 302 42.13 -10.24 -28.27
C GLY A 302 43.60 -10.04 -27.87
N LEU A 303 44.00 -10.58 -26.71
CA LEU A 303 45.39 -10.56 -26.23
C LEU A 303 46.31 -11.33 -27.15
N ILE A 304 45.93 -12.54 -27.61
CA ILE A 304 46.70 -13.33 -28.56
C ILE A 304 46.86 -12.56 -29.87
N PHE A 305 45.78 -11.97 -30.37
CA PHE A 305 45.82 -11.15 -31.57
C PHE A 305 46.78 -9.96 -31.46
N LEU A 306 46.71 -9.22 -30.33
CA LEU A 306 47.66 -8.11 -30.06
C LEU A 306 49.09 -8.61 -29.98
N MET A 307 49.33 -9.78 -29.36
CA MET A 307 50.63 -10.39 -29.26
C MET A 307 51.18 -10.76 -30.66
N VAL A 308 50.36 -11.35 -31.54
CA VAL A 308 50.73 -11.66 -32.91
C VAL A 308 51.06 -10.36 -33.70
N LEU A 309 50.26 -9.32 -33.56
CA LEU A 309 50.53 -8.01 -34.17
C LEU A 309 51.84 -7.40 -33.65
N TYR A 310 52.13 -7.54 -32.36
CA TYR A 310 53.38 -7.04 -31.76
C TYR A 310 54.60 -7.80 -32.25
N LEU A 311 54.53 -9.15 -32.32
CA LEU A 311 55.61 -10.00 -32.81
C LEU A 311 55.87 -9.79 -34.31
N ASN A 312 54.81 -9.58 -35.10
CA ASN A 312 54.91 -9.37 -36.56
C ASN A 312 54.93 -7.88 -36.94
N ARG A 313 55.23 -6.99 -36.01
CA ARG A 313 55.19 -5.51 -36.20
C ARG A 313 56.04 -5.03 -37.38
N ARG A 314 57.16 -5.74 -37.72
CA ARG A 314 58.01 -5.38 -38.87
C ARG A 314 57.35 -5.76 -40.20
N GLY A 315 56.68 -6.91 -40.26
CA GLY A 315 55.94 -7.36 -41.43
C GLY A 315 54.73 -6.48 -41.71
N ILE A 316 53.99 -6.14 -40.65
CA ILE A 316 52.81 -5.26 -40.73
C ILE A 316 53.19 -3.85 -41.18
N LYS A 317 54.29 -3.27 -40.66
CA LYS A 317 54.80 -1.99 -41.17
C LYS A 317 55.15 -2.05 -42.64
N LYS A 318 55.80 -3.13 -43.08
CA LYS A 318 56.16 -3.31 -44.50
C LYS A 318 54.93 -3.43 -45.37
N TRP A 319 53.92 -4.21 -44.91
CA TRP A 319 52.66 -4.39 -45.62
C TRP A 319 51.86 -3.05 -45.66
N LEU A 320 51.75 -2.31 -44.58
CA LEU A 320 51.11 -0.99 -44.54
C LEU A 320 51.81 0.04 -45.44
N ASN A 321 53.14 0.03 -45.51
CA ASN A 321 53.85 0.92 -46.41
C ASN A 321 53.58 0.53 -47.88
N ASN A 322 53.62 -0.76 -48.24
CA ASN A 322 53.29 -1.22 -49.59
C ASN A 322 51.83 -0.87 -49.95
N PHE A 323 50.88 -1.02 -48.98
CA PHE A 323 49.49 -0.66 -49.22
C PHE A 323 49.31 0.84 -49.41
N ARG A 324 50.07 1.65 -48.65
CA ARG A 324 50.05 3.11 -48.75
C ARG A 324 50.66 3.58 -50.07
N GLU A 325 51.73 2.92 -50.55
CA GLU A 325 52.30 3.17 -51.89
C GLU A 325 51.31 2.81 -52.98
N ALA A 326 50.68 1.65 -52.91
CA ALA A 326 49.68 1.22 -53.92
C ALA A 326 48.46 2.19 -53.94
N CYS A 327 48.02 2.67 -52.80
CA CYS A 327 46.94 3.68 -52.74
C CYS A 327 47.42 5.03 -53.35
N ARG A 328 48.66 5.40 -53.09
CA ARG A 328 49.23 6.63 -53.69
C ARG A 328 49.36 6.53 -55.23
N ASP A 329 49.88 5.41 -55.75
CA ASP A 329 50.00 5.18 -57.17
C ASP A 329 48.61 5.18 -57.83
N GLN A 330 47.57 4.67 -57.22
CA GLN A 330 46.21 4.78 -57.76
C GLN A 330 45.68 6.23 -57.69
N MET A 331 46.00 7.00 -56.73
CA MET A 331 45.57 8.42 -56.61
C MET A 331 46.36 9.28 -57.64
N GLU A 332 47.65 9.07 -57.80
CA GLU A 332 48.47 9.74 -58.84
C GLU A 332 48.01 9.36 -60.26
N GLY A 333 47.60 8.07 -60.49
CA GLY A 333 46.99 7.64 -61.75
C GLY A 333 45.66 8.36 -62.03
N TYR A 334 44.88 8.67 -61.05
CA TYR A 334 43.65 9.49 -61.17
C TYR A 334 43.98 10.95 -61.52
N HIS A 335 45.02 11.52 -60.95
CA HIS A 335 45.45 12.89 -61.24
C HIS A 335 45.98 13.05 -62.67
N TYR A 336 46.76 12.09 -63.12
CA TYR A 336 47.25 12.09 -64.53
C TYR A 336 46.14 11.92 -65.58
N ARG A 337 45.09 11.20 -65.26
CA ARG A 337 43.94 11.05 -66.14
C ARG A 337 43.11 12.34 -66.23
N TYR A 338 43.02 13.13 -65.16
CA TYR A 338 42.34 14.41 -65.17
C TYR A 338 43.11 15.51 -65.86
N GLU A 339 44.47 15.49 -65.77
CA GLU A 339 45.28 16.47 -66.48
C GLU A 339 45.33 16.21 -67.99
N GLN A 340 45.23 14.95 -68.45
CA GLN A 340 45.16 14.59 -69.85
C GLN A 340 43.85 15.00 -70.53
N ASP A 341 42.77 15.06 -69.81
CA ASP A 341 41.44 15.49 -70.29
C ASP A 341 41.26 16.99 -70.30
N THR A 342 42.14 17.75 -69.66
CA THR A 342 42.09 19.21 -69.54
C THR A 342 43.14 19.95 -70.34
N ASP A 343 43.99 19.30 -71.13
CA ASP A 343 44.96 19.98 -71.97
C ASP A 343 44.28 20.59 -73.21
N PRO A 344 44.20 21.94 -73.35
CA PRO A 344 43.49 22.64 -74.41
C PRO A 344 44.15 22.51 -75.78
N ARG A 345 45.33 21.84 -75.93
CA ARG A 345 46.01 21.65 -77.20
C ARG A 345 45.46 20.49 -78.02
N ARG A 346 44.60 19.66 -77.44
CA ARG A 346 44.02 18.48 -78.12
C ARG A 346 42.74 18.77 -78.90
N SER A 347 42.10 19.91 -78.64
CA SER A 347 40.80 20.28 -79.24
C SER A 347 40.89 20.89 -80.64
N ASN A 348 42.08 21.13 -81.18
CA ASN A 348 42.24 21.75 -82.48
C ASN A 348 42.68 20.80 -83.64
N ALA A 349 42.55 19.50 -83.47
CA ALA A 349 42.95 18.53 -84.50
C ALA A 349 41.78 17.74 -85.12
N ALA A 350 40.56 18.21 -85.00
CA ALA A 350 39.35 17.48 -85.52
C ALA A 350 38.37 18.43 -86.29
N THR A 351 38.92 19.44 -87.04
CA THR A 351 38.14 20.15 -88.07
C THR A 351 39.05 20.42 -89.23
N GLY A 352 39.04 19.47 -90.15
CA GLY A 352 39.74 19.56 -91.43
C GLY A 352 39.41 18.38 -92.36
N ILE A 353 38.40 18.66 -93.22
CA ILE A 353 37.91 17.86 -94.39
C ILE A 353 36.78 16.90 -94.04
#